data_a576aae1d153fb6655abaf140c1f1b34
#
_entry.id   a576aae1d153fb6655abaf140c1f1b34
#
_cell.length_a   1.000
_cell.length_b   1.000
_cell.length_c   1.000
_cell.angle_alpha   90.00
_cell.angle_beta   90.00
_cell.angle_gamma   90.00
#
_symmetry.space_group_name_H-M   'P 1'
#
loop_
_entity.id
_entity.type
_entity.pdbx_description
1 polymer ?
#
loop_
_entity_poly.entity_id
_entity_poly.type
_entity_poly.pdbx_seq_one_letter_code
_entity_poly.pdbx_strand_id
1 'polypeptide(L)'
;MTLRESAPMEVSRARMLNPLQLAYIGDGVWELLVRSRLIYLGRSARHVHKDAVACVNAHAQSEAFRRIEAMLTEEEADVARRGRNAHAHHAAPKNQDAADYRAATALEALIGYLYLTGQEERLLTLFKRSQEVENHAQE
;
A
#
# COMPACT_ATOMS: atom_id res chain seq x y z
N MET A 1 -16.54 9.78 7.93
CA MET A 1 -17.23 8.49 7.75
C MET A 1 -16.24 7.44 7.30
N THR A 2 -16.23 6.32 7.97
CA THR A 2 -15.31 5.24 7.65
C THR A 2 -16.07 4.10 6.95
N LEU A 3 -15.35 3.37 6.09
CA LEU A 3 -15.90 2.19 5.42
C LEU A 3 -15.82 0.92 6.27
N ARG A 4 -15.18 1.00 7.43
CA ARG A 4 -15.11 -0.17 8.31
C ARG A 4 -16.49 -0.48 8.88
N GLU A 5 -16.84 -1.74 8.85
CA GLU A 5 -18.09 -2.25 9.43
C GLU A 5 -18.06 -2.12 10.95
N SER A 6 -16.92 -2.33 11.55
CA SER A 6 -16.73 -2.34 13.00
C SER A 6 -15.91 -1.13 13.47
N ALA A 7 -15.88 -0.93 14.77
CA ALA A 7 -14.98 0.04 15.39
C ALA A 7 -13.53 -0.27 14.99
N PRO A 8 -12.63 0.73 15.06
CA PRO A 8 -11.23 0.48 14.75
C PRO A 8 -10.66 -0.66 15.60
N MET A 9 -9.86 -1.51 14.97
CA MET A 9 -9.16 -2.59 15.67
C MET A 9 -8.08 -1.99 16.56
N GLU A 10 -7.91 -2.54 17.75
CA GLU A 10 -6.81 -2.10 18.62
C GLU A 10 -5.47 -2.42 17.96
N VAL A 11 -4.51 -1.51 18.15
CA VAL A 11 -3.17 -1.63 17.59
C VAL A 11 -2.53 -2.96 17.97
N SER A 12 -2.62 -3.35 19.25
CA SER A 12 -2.04 -4.60 19.73
C SER A 12 -2.60 -5.82 19.00
N ARG A 13 -3.91 -5.82 18.74
CA ARG A 13 -4.57 -6.91 18.01
C ARG A 13 -4.12 -6.94 16.54
N ALA A 14 -4.10 -5.78 15.91
CA ALA A 14 -3.70 -5.67 14.50
C ALA A 14 -2.25 -6.13 14.30
N ARG A 15 -1.38 -5.80 15.24
CA ARG A 15 0.03 -6.20 15.16
C ARG A 15 0.23 -7.70 15.36
N MET A 16 -0.74 -8.39 15.95
CA MET A 16 -0.69 -9.84 16.12
C MET A 16 -1.24 -10.62 14.93
N LEU A 17 -1.89 -9.94 13.99
CA LEU A 17 -2.38 -10.61 12.79
C LEU A 17 -1.21 -11.09 11.93
N ASN A 18 -1.46 -12.15 11.17
CA ASN A 18 -0.50 -12.57 10.15
C ASN A 18 -0.29 -11.41 9.17
N PRO A 19 0.95 -11.03 8.88
CA PRO A 19 1.22 -9.92 7.93
C PRO A 19 0.53 -10.10 6.59
N LEU A 20 0.29 -11.35 6.15
CA LEU A 20 -0.42 -11.60 4.90
C LEU A 20 -1.89 -11.26 4.99
N GLN A 21 -2.49 -11.33 6.19
CA GLN A 21 -3.87 -10.87 6.40
C GLN A 21 -3.94 -9.35 6.27
N LEU A 22 -2.95 -8.65 6.84
CA LEU A 22 -2.85 -7.21 6.70
C LEU A 22 -2.65 -6.82 5.23
N ALA A 23 -1.77 -7.52 4.53
CA ALA A 23 -1.52 -7.26 3.12
C ALA A 23 -2.77 -7.53 2.27
N TYR A 24 -3.53 -8.54 2.61
CA TYR A 24 -4.75 -8.88 1.88
C TYR A 24 -5.76 -7.74 1.90
N ILE A 25 -6.05 -7.19 3.08
CA ILE A 25 -6.94 -6.03 3.14
C ILE A 25 -6.29 -4.78 2.56
N GLY A 26 -4.99 -4.62 2.76
CA GLY A 26 -4.23 -3.49 2.22
C GLY A 26 -4.24 -3.43 0.71
N ASP A 27 -4.21 -4.57 0.05
CA ASP A 27 -4.33 -4.64 -1.42
C ASP A 27 -5.65 -4.02 -1.88
N GLY A 28 -6.76 -4.39 -1.25
CA GLY A 28 -8.07 -3.82 -1.58
C GLY A 28 -8.15 -2.32 -1.33
N VAL A 29 -7.61 -1.87 -0.20
CA VAL A 29 -7.61 -0.45 0.15
C VAL A 29 -6.74 0.34 -0.84
N TRP A 30 -5.57 -0.17 -1.17
CA TRP A 30 -4.67 0.47 -2.14
C TRP A 30 -5.34 0.62 -3.50
N GLU A 31 -5.98 -0.44 -3.99
CA GLU A 31 -6.69 -0.38 -5.26
C GLU A 31 -7.81 0.65 -5.24
N LEU A 32 -8.56 0.71 -4.15
CA LEU A 32 -9.62 1.72 -4.00
C LEU A 32 -9.04 3.13 -4.08
N LEU A 33 -7.95 3.39 -3.39
CA LEU A 33 -7.31 4.71 -3.40
C LEU A 33 -6.78 5.07 -4.78
N VAL A 34 -6.13 4.13 -5.46
CA VAL A 34 -5.61 4.36 -6.82
C VAL A 34 -6.74 4.65 -7.80
N ARG A 35 -7.77 3.82 -7.77
CA ARG A 35 -8.93 4.00 -8.66
C ARG A 35 -9.64 5.32 -8.41
N SER A 36 -9.84 5.67 -7.14
CA SER A 36 -10.46 6.95 -6.77
C SER A 36 -9.64 8.12 -7.30
N ARG A 37 -8.32 8.08 -7.11
CA ARG A 37 -7.43 9.14 -7.60
C ARG A 37 -7.57 9.32 -9.11
N LEU A 38 -7.60 8.23 -9.86
CA LEU A 38 -7.72 8.29 -11.33
C LEU A 38 -9.04 8.92 -11.76
N ILE A 39 -10.13 8.59 -11.06
CA ILE A 39 -11.44 9.20 -11.33
C ILE A 39 -11.39 10.71 -11.06
N TYR A 40 -10.83 11.12 -9.92
CA TYR A 40 -10.71 12.54 -9.60
C TYR A 40 -9.79 13.29 -10.57
N LEU A 41 -8.80 12.61 -11.16
CA LEU A 41 -7.93 13.19 -12.18
C LEU A 41 -8.59 13.27 -13.57
N GLY A 42 -9.83 12.80 -13.70
CA GLY A 42 -10.59 12.90 -14.95
C GLY A 42 -10.27 11.83 -15.97
N ARG A 43 -9.70 10.70 -15.56
CA ARG A 43 -9.42 9.62 -16.49
C ARG A 43 -10.73 9.03 -17.02
N SER A 44 -10.78 8.81 -18.33
CA SER A 44 -11.98 8.27 -18.98
C SER A 44 -12.16 6.79 -18.63
N ALA A 45 -13.41 6.32 -18.71
CA ALA A 45 -13.73 4.90 -18.51
C ALA A 45 -12.90 4.00 -19.43
N ARG A 46 -12.54 4.50 -20.60
CA ARG A 46 -11.74 3.76 -21.59
C ARG A 46 -10.33 3.48 -21.13
N HIS A 47 -9.73 4.41 -20.36
CA HIS A 47 -8.32 4.34 -19.97
C HIS A 47 -8.10 4.04 -18.50
N VAL A 48 -9.13 4.16 -17.65
CA VAL A 48 -8.94 4.07 -16.21
C VAL A 48 -8.42 2.70 -15.77
N HIS A 49 -8.89 1.63 -16.39
CA HIS A 49 -8.44 0.29 -16.02
C HIS A 49 -6.95 0.08 -16.34
N LYS A 50 -6.52 0.48 -17.53
CA LYS A 50 -5.13 0.38 -17.93
C LYS A 50 -4.24 1.19 -17.01
N ASP A 51 -4.65 2.42 -16.68
CA ASP A 51 -3.90 3.29 -15.78
C ASP A 51 -3.83 2.71 -14.36
N ALA A 52 -4.94 2.11 -13.89
CA ALA A 52 -4.95 1.46 -12.57
C ALA A 52 -3.98 0.27 -12.51
N VAL A 53 -3.99 -0.58 -13.54
CA VAL A 53 -3.07 -1.72 -13.60
C VAL A 53 -1.61 -1.27 -13.56
N ALA A 54 -1.29 -0.15 -14.22
CA ALA A 54 0.06 0.39 -14.20
C ALA A 54 0.47 0.88 -12.81
N CYS A 55 -0.49 1.23 -11.95
CA CYS A 55 -0.22 1.73 -10.59
C CYS A 55 -0.23 0.67 -9.52
N VAL A 56 -0.85 -0.49 -9.76
CA VAL A 56 -1.01 -1.51 -8.72
C VAL A 56 -0.10 -2.74 -8.90
N ASN A 57 0.75 -2.75 -9.92
CA ASN A 57 1.70 -3.85 -10.09
C ASN A 57 2.82 -3.76 -9.04
N ALA A 58 3.52 -4.88 -8.82
CA ALA A 58 4.53 -4.97 -7.76
C ALA A 58 5.65 -3.95 -7.92
N HIS A 59 6.07 -3.64 -9.15
CA HIS A 59 7.12 -2.66 -9.38
C HIS A 59 6.66 -1.24 -8.98
N ALA A 60 5.46 -0.84 -9.40
CA ALA A 60 4.91 0.46 -9.05
C ALA A 60 4.71 0.60 -7.54
N GLN A 61 4.24 -0.46 -6.88
CA GLN A 61 4.08 -0.47 -5.42
C GLN A 61 5.43 -0.41 -4.70
N SER A 62 6.44 -1.08 -5.22
CA SER A 62 7.81 -1.01 -4.69
C SER A 62 8.34 0.42 -4.76
N GLU A 63 8.13 1.10 -5.87
CA GLU A 63 8.52 2.50 -6.03
C GLU A 63 7.76 3.41 -5.05
N ALA A 64 6.46 3.18 -4.91
CA ALA A 64 5.62 3.92 -3.97
C ALA A 64 6.13 3.74 -2.53
N PHE A 65 6.44 2.51 -2.14
CA PHE A 65 6.96 2.22 -0.81
C PHE A 65 8.29 2.95 -0.57
N ARG A 66 9.16 2.94 -1.55
CA ARG A 66 10.47 3.63 -1.45
C ARG A 66 10.30 5.12 -1.16
N ARG A 67 9.28 5.75 -1.71
CA ARG A 67 9.03 7.18 -1.50
C ARG A 67 8.60 7.52 -0.08
N ILE A 68 8.03 6.58 0.65
CA ILE A 68 7.50 6.82 2.00
C ILE A 68 8.32 6.15 3.10
N GLU A 69 9.25 5.27 2.76
CA GLU A 69 9.96 4.43 3.73
C GLU A 69 10.65 5.25 4.83
N ALA A 70 11.29 6.35 4.45
CA ALA A 70 12.03 7.18 5.40
C ALA A 70 11.16 7.96 6.37
N MET A 71 9.86 8.09 6.09
CA MET A 71 8.95 8.85 6.96
C MET A 71 8.10 7.98 7.87
N LEU A 72 8.33 6.66 7.87
CA LEU A 72 7.57 5.74 8.71
C LEU A 72 7.98 5.85 10.17
N THR A 73 6.99 5.71 11.07
CA THR A 73 7.27 5.57 12.49
C THR A 73 7.88 4.19 12.75
N GLU A 74 8.41 3.97 13.96
CA GLU A 74 8.95 2.65 14.32
C GLU A 74 7.90 1.54 14.20
N GLU A 75 6.67 1.81 14.64
CA GLU A 75 5.58 0.85 14.54
C GLU A 75 5.24 0.54 13.09
N GLU A 76 5.14 1.59 12.27
CA GLU A 76 4.84 1.44 10.85
C GLU A 76 5.94 0.65 10.14
N ALA A 77 7.19 0.98 10.44
CA ALA A 77 8.33 0.28 9.85
C ALA A 77 8.37 -1.19 10.27
N ASP A 78 7.98 -1.49 11.51
CA ASP A 78 7.92 -2.87 11.99
C ASP A 78 6.86 -3.68 11.24
N VAL A 79 5.66 -3.11 11.06
CA VAL A 79 4.59 -3.76 10.30
C VAL A 79 5.04 -4.02 8.86
N ALA A 80 5.64 -3.02 8.22
CA ALA A 80 6.13 -3.13 6.85
C ALA A 80 7.21 -4.21 6.73
N ARG A 81 8.16 -4.25 7.67
CA ARG A 81 9.23 -5.26 7.69
C ARG A 81 8.66 -6.66 7.82
N ARG A 82 7.67 -6.85 8.70
CA ARG A 82 7.01 -8.14 8.86
C ARG A 82 6.29 -8.57 7.59
N GLY A 83 5.66 -7.62 6.89
CA GLY A 83 5.06 -7.88 5.59
C GLY A 83 6.10 -8.29 4.56
N ARG A 84 7.22 -7.57 4.50
CA ARG A 84 8.32 -7.90 3.60
C ARG A 84 8.84 -9.31 3.83
N ASN A 85 8.93 -9.74 5.09
CA ASN A 85 9.48 -11.03 5.46
C ASN A 85 8.47 -12.18 5.43
N ALA A 86 7.20 -11.88 5.23
CA ALA A 86 6.13 -12.88 5.26
C ALA A 86 6.27 -13.95 4.19
N HIS A 87 6.97 -13.64 3.10
CA HIS A 87 7.23 -14.58 2.00
C HIS A 87 8.64 -15.16 2.02
N ALA A 88 9.33 -15.11 3.17
CA ALA A 88 10.73 -15.55 3.25
C ALA A 88 10.93 -17.00 2.78
N HIS A 89 9.90 -17.84 2.91
CA HIS A 89 9.95 -19.25 2.51
C HIS A 89 9.20 -19.54 1.21
N HIS A 90 8.76 -18.51 0.52
CA HIS A 90 7.99 -18.65 -0.73
C HIS A 90 8.71 -17.93 -1.86
N ALA A 91 8.73 -18.55 -3.02
CA ALA A 91 9.27 -17.90 -4.21
C ALA A 91 8.29 -16.82 -4.70
N ALA A 92 8.82 -15.76 -5.29
CA ALA A 92 8.00 -14.76 -5.96
C ALA A 92 7.29 -15.39 -7.15
N PRO A 93 6.08 -14.90 -7.51
CA PRO A 93 5.40 -15.36 -8.72
C PRO A 93 6.29 -15.21 -9.95
N LYS A 94 6.07 -16.08 -10.93
CA LYS A 94 6.75 -15.98 -12.22
C LYS A 94 6.60 -14.59 -12.81
N ASN A 95 7.67 -14.08 -13.39
CA ASN A 95 7.71 -12.78 -14.06
C ASN A 95 7.66 -11.57 -13.11
N GLN A 96 7.90 -11.78 -11.82
CA GLN A 96 8.03 -10.70 -10.87
C GLN A 96 9.40 -10.73 -10.21
N ASP A 97 10.01 -9.55 -10.05
CA ASP A 97 11.22 -9.40 -9.27
C ASP A 97 10.91 -9.70 -7.80
N ALA A 98 11.72 -10.53 -7.17
CA ALA A 98 11.50 -10.93 -5.77
C ALA A 98 11.55 -9.76 -4.81
N ALA A 99 12.45 -8.80 -5.05
CA ALA A 99 12.56 -7.60 -4.21
C ALA A 99 11.33 -6.71 -4.35
N ASP A 100 10.83 -6.53 -5.58
CA ASP A 100 9.61 -5.75 -5.83
C ASP A 100 8.41 -6.42 -5.17
N TYR A 101 8.30 -7.73 -5.28
CA TYR A 101 7.21 -8.49 -4.68
C TYR A 101 7.19 -8.33 -3.16
N ARG A 102 8.35 -8.42 -2.50
CA ARG A 102 8.44 -8.25 -1.05
C ARG A 102 8.14 -6.82 -0.63
N ALA A 103 8.61 -5.83 -1.38
CA ALA A 103 8.34 -4.42 -1.08
C ALA A 103 6.86 -4.10 -1.27
N ALA A 104 6.22 -4.66 -2.29
CA ALA A 104 4.78 -4.50 -2.50
C ALA A 104 4.00 -5.08 -1.32
N THR A 105 4.38 -6.26 -0.84
CA THR A 105 3.74 -6.88 0.33
C THR A 105 3.94 -6.03 1.59
N ALA A 106 5.12 -5.44 1.75
CA ALA A 106 5.39 -4.52 2.87
C ALA A 106 4.43 -3.32 2.84
N LEU A 107 4.28 -2.71 1.67
CA LEU A 107 3.36 -1.59 1.48
C LEU A 107 1.92 -1.99 1.81
N GLU A 108 1.48 -3.11 1.25
CA GLU A 108 0.11 -3.59 1.45
C GLU A 108 -0.16 -3.90 2.92
N ALA A 109 0.78 -4.53 3.62
CA ALA A 109 0.63 -4.82 5.04
C ALA A 109 0.51 -3.52 5.86
N LEU A 110 1.33 -2.52 5.55
CA LEU A 110 1.26 -1.21 6.20
C LEU A 110 -0.10 -0.54 5.97
N ILE A 111 -0.55 -0.52 4.72
CA ILE A 111 -1.83 0.09 4.36
C ILE A 111 -2.99 -0.61 5.08
N GLY A 112 -2.97 -1.93 5.10
CA GLY A 112 -3.99 -2.72 5.80
C GLY A 112 -4.00 -2.44 7.31
N TYR A 113 -2.84 -2.35 7.91
CA TYR A 113 -2.69 -2.01 9.31
C TYR A 113 -3.30 -0.64 9.64
N LEU A 114 -2.95 0.37 8.86
CA LEU A 114 -3.48 1.72 9.08
C LEU A 114 -5.00 1.77 8.89
N TYR A 115 -5.50 1.06 7.89
CA TYR A 115 -6.94 1.00 7.64
C TYR A 115 -7.69 0.34 8.81
N LEU A 116 -7.24 -0.85 9.24
CA LEU A 116 -7.93 -1.59 10.30
C LEU A 116 -7.89 -0.86 11.63
N THR A 117 -6.80 -0.17 11.93
CA THR A 117 -6.67 0.57 13.19
C THR A 117 -7.27 1.96 13.14
N GLY A 118 -7.93 2.33 12.04
CA GLY A 118 -8.63 3.61 11.94
C GLY A 118 -7.74 4.81 11.72
N GLN A 119 -6.49 4.60 11.34
CA GLN A 119 -5.54 5.69 11.09
C GLN A 119 -5.66 6.22 9.67
N GLU A 120 -6.86 6.69 9.32
CA GLU A 120 -7.17 7.10 7.95
C GLU A 120 -6.42 8.34 7.51
N GLU A 121 -6.25 9.31 8.39
CA GLU A 121 -5.49 10.52 8.06
C GLU A 121 -4.04 10.18 7.70
N ARG A 122 -3.42 9.34 8.54
CA ARG A 122 -2.06 8.89 8.29
C ARG A 122 -1.95 8.10 7.00
N LEU A 123 -2.91 7.21 6.76
CA LEU A 123 -2.99 6.42 5.54
C LEU A 123 -3.02 7.33 4.31
N LEU A 124 -3.90 8.34 4.32
CA LEU A 124 -4.02 9.26 3.20
C LEU A 124 -2.76 10.11 3.00
N THR A 125 -2.13 10.52 4.10
CA THR A 125 -0.86 11.25 4.03
C THR A 125 0.20 10.41 3.33
N LEU A 126 0.37 9.17 3.74
CA LEU A 126 1.34 8.26 3.13
C LEU A 126 0.98 7.96 1.67
N PHE A 127 -0.30 7.74 1.38
CA PHE A 127 -0.74 7.49 0.01
C PHE A 127 -0.39 8.67 -0.90
N LYS A 128 -0.75 9.88 -0.50
CA LYS A 128 -0.46 11.07 -1.28
C LYS A 128 1.04 11.23 -1.53
N ARG A 129 1.84 11.05 -0.50
CA ARG A 129 3.28 11.14 -0.63
C ARG A 129 3.83 10.09 -1.60
N SER A 130 3.29 8.87 -1.55
CA SER A 130 3.71 7.78 -2.42
C SER A 130 3.41 8.04 -3.90
N GLN A 131 2.44 8.90 -4.17
CA GLN A 131 2.04 9.24 -5.54
C GLN A 131 2.79 10.44 -6.09
N GLU A 132 3.58 11.13 -5.28
CA GLU A 132 4.38 12.26 -5.74
C GLU A 132 5.52 11.77 -6.63
N VAL A 133 5.50 12.23 -7.87
CA VAL A 133 6.60 11.96 -8.79
C VAL A 133 7.58 13.12 -8.68
N GLU A 134 8.86 12.82 -8.55
CA GLU A 134 9.88 13.85 -8.57
C GLU A 134 9.96 14.42 -9.99
N ASN A 135 9.48 15.66 -10.13
CA ASN A 135 9.44 16.35 -11.42
C ASN A 135 10.60 17.34 -11.57
N HIS A 136 11.81 16.87 -11.34
CA HIS A 136 12.98 17.75 -11.52
C HIS A 136 13.11 18.27 -12.95
N ALA A 137 12.57 17.56 -13.90
CA ALA A 137 12.65 17.92 -15.31
C ALA A 137 11.67 19.03 -15.72
N GLN A 138 10.75 19.43 -14.85
CA GLN A 138 9.75 20.43 -15.16
C GLN A 138 10.01 21.79 -14.52
N GLU A 139 11.06 21.90 -13.74
CA GLU A 139 11.44 23.16 -13.11
C GLU A 139 12.41 23.98 -13.98
#